data_dfa6b667a1a332c5445be00fac4013f3
#
_entry.id   dfa6b667a1a332c5445be00fac4013f3
#
_cell.length_a   1.000
_cell.length_b   1.000
_cell.length_c   1.000
_cell.angle_alpha   90.00
_cell.angle_beta   90.00
_cell.angle_gamma   90.00
#
_symmetry.space_group_name_H-M   'P 1'
#
loop_
_entity.id
_entity.type
_entity.pdbx_description
1 polymer ?
#
loop_
_entity_poly.entity_id
_entity_poly.type
_entity_poly.pdbx_seq_one_letter_code
_entity_poly.pdbx_strand_id
1 'polypeptide(L)'
;SGYPYATINAFNWLAALGGNWKGQADPALFGISWQQLGCLNILLVTAGLAYFAVRSVRGGWFSPLLLAAYYGIGIFTLAHCMHERYMVPGVLLTLLAAALWNDIRLYAAGVGLSLTGFINLATVYSQTGTSDEWLTSATSSTVAVLTGLGETVCFVLLIFAVWDITRHGHTLALPETKPETAPPVPAPQPKWTRREVGALLALTAATAPRAC
;
A
#
# COMPACT_ATOMS: atom_id res chain seq x y z
N SER A 1 14.53 -19.29 3.28
CA SER A 1 13.23 -18.82 2.82
C SER A 1 12.80 -19.60 1.61
N GLY A 2 11.53 -19.98 1.52
CA GLY A 2 11.01 -20.81 0.43
C GLY A 2 10.89 -20.09 -0.92
N TYR A 3 11.08 -18.77 -0.98
CA TYR A 3 10.86 -17.96 -2.18
C TYR A 3 11.90 -16.83 -2.30
N PRO A 4 13.09 -17.13 -2.89
CA PRO A 4 14.20 -16.19 -2.97
C PRO A 4 14.10 -15.23 -4.16
N TYR A 5 12.91 -14.63 -4.40
CA TYR A 5 12.66 -13.77 -5.54
C TYR A 5 12.36 -12.33 -5.13
N ALA A 6 12.60 -11.40 -6.04
CA ALA A 6 12.31 -9.99 -5.81
C ALA A 6 10.81 -9.74 -5.62
N THR A 7 9.97 -10.35 -6.48
CA THR A 7 8.52 -10.41 -6.32
C THR A 7 7.98 -11.65 -7.01
N ILE A 8 6.84 -12.17 -6.56
CA ILE A 8 6.23 -13.40 -7.05
C ILE A 8 4.81 -13.07 -7.48
N ASN A 9 4.63 -12.75 -8.75
CA ASN A 9 3.34 -12.34 -9.32
C ASN A 9 2.68 -11.13 -8.63
N ALA A 10 3.38 -10.41 -7.77
CA ALA A 10 2.90 -9.13 -7.28
C ALA A 10 3.31 -8.05 -8.30
N PHE A 11 2.35 -7.52 -9.05
CA PHE A 11 2.58 -6.47 -10.03
C PHE A 11 2.69 -5.11 -9.32
N ASN A 12 3.76 -4.95 -8.56
CA ASN A 12 4.12 -3.78 -7.79
C ASN A 12 5.26 -2.98 -8.46
N TRP A 13 5.81 -2.00 -7.78
CA TRP A 13 6.95 -1.20 -8.24
C TRP A 13 8.14 -2.05 -8.70
N LEU A 14 8.50 -3.11 -7.96
CA LEU A 14 9.62 -3.97 -8.36
C LEU A 14 9.31 -4.75 -9.63
N ALA A 15 8.06 -5.21 -9.80
CA ALA A 15 7.63 -5.83 -11.03
C ALA A 15 7.64 -4.86 -12.21
N ALA A 16 7.25 -3.60 -11.98
CA ALA A 16 7.34 -2.54 -13.01
C ALA A 16 8.78 -2.30 -13.47
N LEU A 17 9.76 -2.49 -12.61
CA LEU A 17 11.19 -2.44 -12.93
C LEU A 17 11.74 -3.76 -13.51
N GLY A 18 10.90 -4.77 -13.74
CA GLY A 18 11.31 -6.07 -14.28
C GLY A 18 11.79 -7.08 -13.24
N GLY A 19 11.50 -6.85 -11.94
CA GLY A 19 11.91 -7.72 -10.83
C GLY A 19 11.03 -8.96 -10.64
N ASN A 20 9.89 -9.09 -11.34
CA ASN A 20 9.02 -10.25 -11.16
C ASN A 20 9.77 -11.54 -11.52
N TRP A 21 9.79 -12.51 -10.58
CA TRP A 21 10.53 -13.77 -10.67
C TRP A 21 12.05 -13.64 -10.81
N LYS A 22 12.64 -12.46 -10.60
CA LYS A 22 14.10 -12.33 -10.52
C LYS A 22 14.60 -12.78 -9.15
N GLY A 23 15.78 -13.37 -9.10
CA GLY A 23 16.41 -13.74 -7.84
C GLY A 23 16.63 -12.50 -6.97
N GLN A 24 16.32 -12.59 -5.68
CA GLN A 24 16.47 -11.43 -4.78
C GLN A 24 17.93 -10.94 -4.66
N ALA A 25 18.90 -11.82 -4.91
CA ALA A 25 20.32 -11.50 -4.91
C ALA A 25 20.80 -10.89 -6.24
N ASP A 26 19.99 -10.97 -7.31
CA ASP A 26 20.36 -10.44 -8.63
C ASP A 26 20.45 -8.90 -8.57
N PRO A 27 21.31 -8.30 -9.42
CA PRO A 27 21.41 -6.85 -9.49
C PRO A 27 20.11 -6.23 -10.01
N ALA A 28 19.64 -5.17 -9.34
CA ALA A 28 18.45 -4.40 -9.72
C ALA A 28 18.86 -3.07 -10.37
N LEU A 29 19.02 -2.01 -9.57
CA LEU A 29 19.35 -0.67 -10.01
C LEU A 29 20.70 -0.24 -9.39
N PHE A 30 21.53 0.45 -10.16
CA PHE A 30 22.79 1.05 -9.69
C PHE A 30 23.72 0.05 -8.97
N GLY A 31 23.65 -1.23 -9.31
CA GLY A 31 24.50 -2.28 -8.74
C GLY A 31 24.03 -2.82 -7.39
N ILE A 32 22.93 -2.33 -6.81
CA ILE A 32 22.30 -2.92 -5.62
C ILE A 32 21.40 -4.11 -6.01
N SER A 33 21.27 -5.09 -5.11
CA SER A 33 20.38 -6.23 -5.35
C SER A 33 18.90 -5.87 -5.13
N TRP A 34 17.99 -6.69 -5.66
CA TRP A 34 16.55 -6.54 -5.41
C TRP A 34 16.21 -6.60 -3.92
N GLN A 35 16.92 -7.44 -3.16
CA GLN A 35 16.74 -7.52 -1.72
C GLN A 35 17.15 -6.22 -1.02
N GLN A 36 18.31 -5.66 -1.37
CA GLN A 36 18.78 -4.40 -0.80
C GLN A 36 17.82 -3.26 -1.13
N LEU A 37 17.35 -3.18 -2.38
CA LEU A 37 16.36 -2.19 -2.79
C LEU A 37 15.06 -2.34 -2.00
N GLY A 38 14.54 -3.57 -1.88
CA GLY A 38 13.33 -3.85 -1.11
C GLY A 38 13.48 -3.52 0.38
N CYS A 39 14.62 -3.85 1.00
CA CYS A 39 14.90 -3.49 2.39
C CYS A 39 14.96 -1.96 2.59
N LEU A 40 15.62 -1.24 1.70
CA LEU A 40 15.64 0.22 1.73
C LEU A 40 14.23 0.80 1.63
N ASN A 41 13.42 0.28 0.74
CA ASN A 41 12.03 0.69 0.57
C ASN A 41 11.18 0.42 1.82
N ILE A 42 11.34 -0.73 2.47
CA ILE A 42 10.67 -1.03 3.76
C ILE A 42 11.05 0.00 4.82
N LEU A 43 12.33 0.35 4.91
CA LEU A 43 12.79 1.39 5.85
C LEU A 43 12.15 2.76 5.54
N LEU A 44 12.05 3.14 4.27
CA LEU A 44 11.40 4.39 3.84
C LEU A 44 9.91 4.41 4.20
N VAL A 45 9.18 3.32 3.92
CA VAL A 45 7.75 3.21 4.29
C VAL A 45 7.57 3.28 5.80
N THR A 46 8.41 2.58 6.57
CA THR A 46 8.35 2.57 8.03
C THR A 46 8.71 3.94 8.63
N ALA A 47 9.71 4.62 8.08
CA ALA A 47 10.05 5.99 8.48
C ALA A 47 8.90 6.97 8.15
N GLY A 48 8.27 6.81 6.99
CA GLY A 48 7.07 7.57 6.62
C GLY A 48 5.91 7.32 7.58
N LEU A 49 5.67 6.06 7.96
CA LEU A 49 4.65 5.71 8.97
C LEU A 49 4.92 6.43 10.30
N ALA A 50 6.16 6.35 10.80
CA ALA A 50 6.54 7.02 12.04
C ALA A 50 6.36 8.55 11.95
N TYR A 51 6.76 9.14 10.82
CA TYR A 51 6.57 10.56 10.56
C TYR A 51 5.08 10.95 10.59
N PHE A 52 4.23 10.25 9.83
CA PHE A 52 2.78 10.54 9.78
C PHE A 52 2.10 10.30 11.12
N ALA A 53 2.48 9.25 11.86
CA ALA A 53 1.97 9.00 13.20
C ALA A 53 2.28 10.15 14.16
N VAL A 54 3.53 10.61 14.20
CA VAL A 54 3.93 11.74 15.05
C VAL A 54 3.20 13.03 14.64
N ARG A 55 3.10 13.28 13.33
CA ARG A 55 2.41 14.48 12.82
C ARG A 55 0.93 14.48 13.15
N SER A 56 0.25 13.37 12.93
CA SER A 56 -1.18 13.22 13.19
C SER A 56 -1.53 13.33 14.68
N VAL A 57 -0.68 12.77 15.57
CA VAL A 57 -0.85 12.94 17.01
C VAL A 57 -0.70 14.40 17.44
N ARG A 58 0.33 15.09 16.92
CA ARG A 58 0.55 16.51 17.22
C ARG A 58 -0.55 17.42 16.68
N GLY A 59 -1.10 17.08 15.52
CA GLY A 59 -2.19 17.82 14.88
C GLY A 59 -3.59 17.48 15.43
N GLY A 60 -3.74 16.43 16.23
CA GLY A 60 -5.04 15.96 16.72
C GLY A 60 -5.86 15.17 15.69
N TRP A 61 -5.24 14.73 14.59
CA TRP A 61 -5.86 14.00 13.46
C TRP A 61 -5.43 12.54 13.39
N PHE A 62 -5.07 11.94 14.52
CA PHE A 62 -4.56 10.58 14.55
C PHE A 62 -5.62 9.56 14.16
N SER A 63 -5.34 8.79 13.12
CA SER A 63 -6.19 7.71 12.62
C SER A 63 -5.36 6.45 12.38
N PRO A 64 -5.50 5.42 13.23
CA PRO A 64 -4.83 4.13 13.03
C PRO A 64 -5.17 3.50 11.68
N LEU A 65 -6.44 3.64 11.26
CA LEU A 65 -6.93 3.08 10.00
C LEU A 65 -6.24 3.69 8.79
N LEU A 66 -6.10 5.03 8.78
CA LEU A 66 -5.40 5.74 7.70
C LEU A 66 -3.92 5.36 7.64
N LEU A 67 -3.28 5.25 8.80
CA LEU A 67 -1.87 4.85 8.91
C LEU A 67 -1.66 3.39 8.51
N ALA A 68 -2.59 2.50 8.86
CA ALA A 68 -2.56 1.10 8.47
C ALA A 68 -2.76 0.93 6.95
N ALA A 69 -3.65 1.73 6.34
CA ALA A 69 -3.82 1.79 4.88
C ALA A 69 -2.51 2.19 4.19
N TYR A 70 -1.90 3.29 4.62
CA TYR A 70 -0.60 3.75 4.12
C TYR A 70 0.48 2.66 4.21
N TYR A 71 0.60 2.04 5.40
CA TYR A 71 1.64 1.03 5.64
C TYR A 71 1.40 -0.23 4.81
N GLY A 72 0.16 -0.75 4.80
CA GLY A 72 -0.19 -1.97 4.07
C GLY A 72 0.04 -1.85 2.56
N ILE A 73 -0.42 -0.75 1.96
CA ILE A 73 -0.19 -0.49 0.54
C ILE A 73 1.29 -0.19 0.28
N GLY A 74 1.94 0.62 1.12
CA GLY A 74 3.35 0.96 0.96
C GLY A 74 4.28 -0.26 0.99
N ILE A 75 4.03 -1.21 1.90
CA ILE A 75 4.79 -2.47 1.95
C ILE A 75 4.52 -3.30 0.70
N PHE A 76 3.27 -3.45 0.27
CA PHE A 76 2.97 -4.19 -0.97
C PHE A 76 3.65 -3.55 -2.18
N THR A 77 3.55 -2.23 -2.33
CA THR A 77 4.09 -1.50 -3.47
C THR A 77 5.60 -1.59 -3.56
N LEU A 78 6.30 -1.45 -2.45
CA LEU A 78 7.73 -1.15 -2.45
C LEU A 78 8.62 -2.27 -1.91
N ALA A 79 8.08 -3.23 -1.12
CA ALA A 79 8.88 -4.30 -0.55
C ALA A 79 9.15 -5.45 -1.54
N HIS A 80 10.22 -6.19 -1.29
CA HIS A 80 10.53 -7.45 -1.99
C HIS A 80 9.77 -8.64 -1.38
N CYS A 81 9.84 -9.80 -2.02
CA CYS A 81 9.17 -11.06 -1.62
C CYS A 81 7.64 -10.94 -1.51
N MET A 82 7.02 -10.05 -2.31
CA MET A 82 5.57 -9.85 -2.29
C MET A 82 4.85 -10.85 -3.22
N HIS A 83 3.64 -11.23 -2.78
CA HIS A 83 2.67 -12.00 -3.57
C HIS A 83 1.45 -11.14 -3.86
N GLU A 84 0.76 -11.44 -4.96
CA GLU A 84 -0.44 -10.72 -5.44
C GLU A 84 -1.53 -10.53 -4.38
N ARG A 85 -1.74 -11.54 -3.53
CA ARG A 85 -2.78 -11.54 -2.49
C ARG A 85 -2.51 -10.61 -1.31
N TYR A 86 -1.26 -10.18 -1.12
CA TYR A 86 -0.88 -9.32 0.02
C TYR A 86 -1.39 -7.89 -0.11
N MET A 87 -1.87 -7.51 -1.28
CA MET A 87 -2.50 -6.22 -1.52
C MET A 87 -3.90 -6.09 -0.88
N VAL A 88 -4.66 -7.20 -0.79
CA VAL A 88 -6.08 -7.18 -0.42
C VAL A 88 -6.36 -6.48 0.91
N PRO A 89 -5.65 -6.75 2.01
CA PRO A 89 -5.88 -6.03 3.27
C PRO A 89 -5.66 -4.52 3.15
N GLY A 90 -4.63 -4.09 2.42
CA GLY A 90 -4.31 -2.69 2.20
C GLY A 90 -5.41 -1.96 1.42
N VAL A 91 -5.97 -2.59 0.40
CA VAL A 91 -7.10 -2.05 -0.38
C VAL A 91 -8.31 -1.84 0.52
N LEU A 92 -8.69 -2.85 1.32
CA LEU A 92 -9.82 -2.74 2.24
C LEU A 92 -9.63 -1.61 3.26
N LEU A 93 -8.43 -1.50 3.84
CA LEU A 93 -8.11 -0.43 4.78
C LEU A 93 -8.17 0.95 4.11
N THR A 94 -7.74 1.07 2.85
CA THR A 94 -7.80 2.32 2.08
C THR A 94 -9.24 2.75 1.83
N LEU A 95 -10.11 1.82 1.41
CA LEU A 95 -11.53 2.11 1.18
C LEU A 95 -12.26 2.48 2.49
N LEU A 96 -11.96 1.80 3.59
CA LEU A 96 -12.49 2.14 4.91
C LEU A 96 -12.00 3.52 5.38
N ALA A 97 -10.73 3.84 5.16
CA ALA A 97 -10.19 5.17 5.43
C ALA A 97 -10.87 6.24 4.57
N ALA A 98 -11.13 5.94 3.29
CA ALA A 98 -11.83 6.85 2.39
C ALA A 98 -13.25 7.16 2.91
N ALA A 99 -13.99 6.14 3.34
CA ALA A 99 -15.32 6.31 3.91
C ALA A 99 -15.29 7.12 5.23
N LEU A 100 -14.29 6.87 6.08
CA LEU A 100 -14.16 7.57 7.36
C LEU A 100 -13.80 9.06 7.20
N TRP A 101 -12.90 9.37 6.27
CA TRP A 101 -12.40 10.73 6.06
C TRP A 101 -13.18 11.49 5.00
N ASN A 102 -14.04 10.82 4.24
CA ASN A 102 -14.78 11.38 3.10
C ASN A 102 -13.87 12.18 2.15
N ASP A 103 -12.73 11.59 1.77
CA ASP A 103 -11.73 12.23 0.94
C ASP A 103 -11.66 11.58 -0.45
N ILE A 104 -11.86 12.38 -1.50
CA ILE A 104 -11.91 11.89 -2.88
C ILE A 104 -10.59 11.25 -3.33
N ARG A 105 -9.47 11.69 -2.79
CA ARG A 105 -8.15 11.13 -3.14
C ARG A 105 -8.01 9.71 -2.58
N LEU A 106 -8.53 9.48 -1.36
CA LEU A 106 -8.55 8.14 -0.75
C LEU A 106 -9.50 7.22 -1.52
N TYR A 107 -10.67 7.71 -1.97
CA TYR A 107 -11.55 6.95 -2.84
C TYR A 107 -10.90 6.62 -4.18
N ALA A 108 -10.30 7.60 -4.85
CA ALA A 108 -9.61 7.39 -6.12
C ALA A 108 -8.44 6.40 -5.98
N ALA A 109 -7.63 6.52 -4.92
CA ALA A 109 -6.58 5.55 -4.61
C ALA A 109 -7.16 4.16 -4.36
N GLY A 110 -8.19 4.02 -3.51
CA GLY A 110 -8.81 2.74 -3.19
C GLY A 110 -9.43 2.05 -4.40
N VAL A 111 -10.13 2.80 -5.26
CA VAL A 111 -10.69 2.27 -6.52
C VAL A 111 -9.58 1.86 -7.49
N GLY A 112 -8.56 2.70 -7.67
CA GLY A 112 -7.41 2.39 -8.52
C GLY A 112 -6.65 1.15 -8.04
N LEU A 113 -6.40 1.05 -6.73
CA LEU A 113 -5.77 -0.13 -6.11
C LEU A 113 -6.65 -1.38 -6.25
N SER A 114 -7.98 -1.26 -6.14
CA SER A 114 -8.89 -2.38 -6.38
C SER A 114 -8.82 -2.87 -7.82
N LEU A 115 -8.76 -1.95 -8.77
CA LEU A 115 -8.67 -2.28 -10.19
C LEU A 115 -7.31 -2.94 -10.52
N THR A 116 -6.20 -2.37 -10.07
CA THR A 116 -4.87 -2.94 -10.30
C THR A 116 -4.71 -4.30 -9.61
N GLY A 117 -5.23 -4.45 -8.40
CA GLY A 117 -5.27 -5.72 -7.68
C GLY A 117 -6.11 -6.78 -8.40
N PHE A 118 -7.28 -6.39 -8.94
CA PHE A 118 -8.11 -7.29 -9.75
C PHE A 118 -7.37 -7.74 -11.02
N ILE A 119 -6.77 -6.80 -11.75
CA ILE A 119 -5.99 -7.12 -12.96
C ILE A 119 -4.84 -8.07 -12.63
N ASN A 120 -4.12 -7.80 -11.53
CA ASN A 120 -3.03 -8.67 -11.08
C ASN A 120 -3.53 -10.10 -10.78
N LEU A 121 -4.55 -10.24 -9.94
CA LEU A 121 -5.12 -11.54 -9.58
C LEU A 121 -5.69 -12.25 -10.82
N ALA A 122 -6.48 -11.58 -11.65
CA ALA A 122 -7.06 -12.16 -12.84
C ALA A 122 -5.99 -12.65 -13.84
N THR A 123 -4.91 -11.88 -14.01
CA THR A 123 -3.79 -12.27 -14.88
C THR A 123 -3.10 -13.51 -14.34
N VAL A 124 -2.80 -13.56 -13.05
CA VAL A 124 -2.16 -14.71 -12.42
C VAL A 124 -3.04 -15.93 -12.51
N TYR A 125 -4.32 -15.82 -12.18
CA TYR A 125 -5.25 -16.96 -12.23
C TYR A 125 -5.50 -17.47 -13.64
N SER A 126 -5.55 -16.60 -14.64
CA SER A 126 -5.74 -17.02 -16.04
C SER A 126 -4.56 -17.81 -16.58
N GLN A 127 -3.38 -17.62 -16.01
CA GLN A 127 -2.13 -18.27 -16.45
C GLN A 127 -1.80 -19.56 -15.69
N THR A 128 -2.35 -19.77 -14.49
CA THR A 128 -2.04 -20.94 -13.64
C THR A 128 -2.52 -22.29 -14.19
N GLY A 129 -3.23 -22.33 -15.32
CA GLY A 129 -3.74 -23.56 -15.93
C GLY A 129 -2.95 -24.08 -17.13
N THR A 130 -1.93 -23.37 -17.59
CA THR A 130 -1.43 -23.60 -18.96
C THR A 130 -0.01 -24.17 -19.12
N SER A 131 0.80 -24.30 -18.11
CA SER A 131 2.12 -24.95 -18.08
C SER A 131 3.17 -24.19 -17.27
N ASP A 132 4.31 -24.82 -16.97
CA ASP A 132 5.44 -24.19 -16.24
C ASP A 132 6.10 -23.02 -17.02
N GLU A 133 5.82 -22.86 -18.30
CA GLU A 133 6.33 -21.76 -19.14
C GLU A 133 5.74 -20.37 -18.76
N TRP A 134 4.59 -20.31 -18.08
CA TRP A 134 4.00 -19.04 -17.64
C TRP A 134 4.88 -18.29 -16.63
N LEU A 135 5.68 -18.99 -15.84
CA LEU A 135 6.61 -18.40 -14.88
C LEU A 135 7.63 -17.48 -15.55
N THR A 136 8.13 -17.86 -16.71
CA THR A 136 9.14 -17.10 -17.45
C THR A 136 8.53 -16.00 -18.32
N SER A 137 7.33 -16.19 -18.86
CA SER A 137 6.65 -15.21 -19.70
C SER A 137 6.04 -14.04 -18.91
N ALA A 138 5.68 -14.27 -17.64
CA ALA A 138 5.11 -13.25 -16.77
C ALA A 138 6.15 -12.24 -16.23
N THR A 139 7.45 -12.51 -16.34
CA THR A 139 8.51 -11.69 -15.72
C THR A 139 8.59 -10.27 -16.28
N SER A 140 8.22 -10.07 -17.54
CA SER A 140 8.30 -8.77 -18.22
C SER A 140 7.06 -8.46 -19.05
N SER A 141 5.92 -9.02 -18.73
CA SER A 141 4.69 -8.76 -19.47
C SER A 141 4.32 -7.29 -19.38
N THR A 142 3.86 -6.70 -20.48
CA THR A 142 3.35 -5.33 -20.51
C THR A 142 2.27 -5.10 -19.46
N VAL A 143 1.44 -6.12 -19.18
CA VAL A 143 0.40 -6.08 -18.14
C VAL A 143 1.04 -5.91 -16.76
N ALA A 144 2.08 -6.67 -16.43
CA ALA A 144 2.76 -6.56 -15.14
C ALA A 144 3.37 -5.17 -14.94
N VAL A 145 4.03 -4.63 -15.97
CA VAL A 145 4.64 -3.30 -15.93
C VAL A 145 3.57 -2.21 -15.76
N LEU A 146 2.55 -2.19 -16.61
CA LEU A 146 1.51 -1.15 -16.58
C LEU A 146 0.69 -1.22 -15.28
N THR A 147 0.37 -2.43 -14.79
CA THR A 147 -0.35 -2.61 -13.52
C THR A 147 0.50 -2.14 -12.35
N GLY A 148 1.79 -2.49 -12.32
CA GLY A 148 2.71 -2.06 -11.26
C GLY A 148 2.95 -0.54 -11.25
N LEU A 149 3.00 0.09 -12.42
CA LEU A 149 3.06 1.56 -12.53
C LEU A 149 1.75 2.20 -12.05
N GLY A 150 0.59 1.67 -12.48
CA GLY A 150 -0.71 2.17 -12.04
C GLY A 150 -0.91 2.05 -10.53
N GLU A 151 -0.50 0.93 -9.96
CA GLU A 151 -0.52 0.71 -8.52
C GLU A 151 0.41 1.70 -7.78
N THR A 152 1.60 1.94 -8.30
CA THR A 152 2.54 2.92 -7.75
C THR A 152 1.96 4.34 -7.78
N VAL A 153 1.28 4.74 -8.86
CA VAL A 153 0.59 6.03 -8.96
C VAL A 153 -0.51 6.15 -7.89
N CYS A 154 -1.29 5.08 -7.69
CA CYS A 154 -2.32 5.05 -6.64
C CYS A 154 -1.71 5.17 -5.24
N PHE A 155 -0.57 4.54 -4.99
CA PHE A 155 0.16 4.69 -3.72
C PHE A 155 0.68 6.11 -3.53
N VAL A 156 1.22 6.76 -4.55
CA VAL A 156 1.63 8.18 -4.49
C VAL A 156 0.44 9.07 -4.16
N LEU A 157 -0.73 8.84 -4.78
CA LEU A 157 -1.95 9.57 -4.45
C LEU A 157 -2.37 9.37 -2.98
N LEU A 158 -2.27 8.13 -2.49
CA LEU A 158 -2.51 7.81 -1.07
C LEU A 158 -1.54 8.57 -0.15
N ILE A 159 -0.24 8.64 -0.49
CA ILE A 159 0.74 9.41 0.28
C ILE A 159 0.33 10.87 0.38
N PHE A 160 -0.08 11.51 -0.73
CA PHE A 160 -0.51 12.92 -0.71
C PHE A 160 -1.74 13.14 0.16
N ALA A 161 -2.73 12.24 0.11
CA ALA A 161 -3.91 12.31 0.97
C ALA A 161 -3.53 12.15 2.46
N VAL A 162 -2.71 11.15 2.79
CA VAL A 162 -2.23 10.91 4.16
C VAL A 162 -1.41 12.09 4.68
N TRP A 163 -0.53 12.66 3.85
CA TRP A 163 0.26 13.84 4.19
C TRP A 163 -0.63 15.03 4.56
N ASP A 164 -1.60 15.35 3.72
CA ASP A 164 -2.46 16.52 3.88
C ASP A 164 -3.38 16.36 5.10
N ILE A 165 -3.99 15.19 5.25
CA ILE A 165 -4.85 14.87 6.40
C ILE A 165 -4.04 14.91 7.71
N THR A 166 -2.89 14.25 7.77
CA THR A 166 -2.11 14.16 9.02
C THR A 166 -1.41 15.45 9.40
N ARG A 167 -1.14 16.32 8.44
CA ARG A 167 -0.47 17.61 8.68
C ARG A 167 -1.43 18.74 8.94
N HIS A 168 -2.53 18.81 8.20
CA HIS A 168 -3.43 19.97 8.20
C HIS A 168 -4.86 19.63 8.63
N GLY A 169 -5.20 18.34 8.76
CA GLY A 169 -6.59 17.90 8.93
C GLY A 169 -7.47 18.19 7.71
N HIS A 170 -6.84 18.45 6.56
CA HIS A 170 -7.55 18.87 5.35
C HIS A 170 -7.98 17.66 4.53
N THR A 171 -9.27 17.60 4.22
CA THR A 171 -9.89 16.60 3.34
C THR A 171 -10.48 17.27 2.11
N LEU A 172 -10.42 16.59 0.98
CA LEU A 172 -11.15 16.98 -0.24
C LEU A 172 -12.44 16.18 -0.29
N ALA A 173 -13.48 16.71 0.36
CA ALA A 173 -14.78 16.05 0.44
C ALA A 173 -15.40 15.84 -0.95
N LEU A 174 -16.09 14.70 -1.11
CA LEU A 174 -16.98 14.50 -2.26
C LEU A 174 -18.09 15.57 -2.23
N PRO A 175 -18.51 16.10 -3.41
CA PRO A 175 -19.64 17.00 -3.46
C PRO A 175 -20.85 16.31 -2.84
N GLU A 176 -21.44 16.92 -1.81
CA GLU A 176 -22.66 16.43 -1.21
C GLU A 176 -23.76 16.41 -2.27
N THR A 177 -24.16 15.23 -2.69
CA THR A 177 -25.52 15.05 -3.23
C THR A 177 -26.44 15.31 -2.06
N LYS A 178 -27.09 16.50 -2.02
CA LYS A 178 -28.01 16.89 -0.94
C LYS A 178 -28.89 15.69 -0.55
N PRO A 179 -28.71 15.07 0.61
CA PRO A 179 -29.69 14.13 1.10
C PRO A 179 -30.86 14.95 1.63
N GLU A 180 -32.06 14.50 1.35
CA GLU A 180 -33.31 15.13 1.80
C GLU A 180 -33.46 15.11 3.34
N THR A 181 -32.55 14.42 4.04
CA THR A 181 -32.42 14.41 5.51
C THR A 181 -30.96 14.23 5.87
N ALA A 182 -30.38 15.21 6.56
CA ALA A 182 -28.99 15.15 7.00
C ALA A 182 -28.75 13.96 7.97
N PRO A 183 -27.76 13.09 7.71
CA PRO A 183 -27.38 12.09 8.69
C PRO A 183 -26.81 12.76 9.95
N PRO A 184 -26.93 12.11 11.12
CA PRO A 184 -26.39 12.66 12.36
C PRO A 184 -24.88 12.92 12.23
N VAL A 185 -24.44 14.05 12.78
CA VAL A 185 -23.04 14.45 12.84
C VAL A 185 -22.20 13.29 13.41
N PRO A 186 -21.11 12.87 12.73
CA PRO A 186 -20.26 11.82 13.25
C PRO A 186 -19.81 12.13 14.67
N ALA A 187 -19.88 11.14 15.55
CA ALA A 187 -19.40 11.31 16.92
C ALA A 187 -17.92 11.75 16.90
N PRO A 188 -17.50 12.64 17.82
CA PRO A 188 -16.12 13.08 17.89
C PRO A 188 -15.19 11.88 18.00
N GLN A 189 -14.18 11.85 17.14
CA GLN A 189 -13.19 10.77 17.09
C GLN A 189 -12.55 10.61 18.47
N PRO A 190 -12.36 9.37 18.97
CA PRO A 190 -11.71 9.15 20.25
C PRO A 190 -10.31 9.79 20.24
N LYS A 191 -10.03 10.61 21.24
CA LYS A 191 -8.70 11.21 21.40
C LYS A 191 -7.74 10.12 21.89
N TRP A 192 -6.94 9.61 20.98
CA TRP A 192 -5.93 8.62 21.29
C TRP A 192 -4.85 9.19 22.21
N THR A 193 -4.57 8.48 23.29
CA THR A 193 -3.51 8.86 24.23
C THR A 193 -2.13 8.50 23.65
N ARG A 194 -1.08 9.18 24.14
CA ARG A 194 0.31 8.85 23.75
C ARG A 194 0.68 7.38 24.03
N ARG A 195 0.08 6.78 25.08
CA ARG A 195 0.27 5.37 25.41
C ARG A 195 -0.33 4.43 24.38
N GLU A 196 -1.54 4.69 23.92
CA GLU A 196 -2.24 3.87 22.91
C GLU A 196 -1.53 3.95 21.55
N VAL A 197 -1.06 5.16 21.17
CA VAL A 197 -0.24 5.33 19.99
C VAL A 197 1.09 4.58 20.10
N GLY A 198 1.76 4.65 21.23
CA GLY A 198 3.00 3.92 21.50
C GLY A 198 2.81 2.40 21.43
N ALA A 199 1.71 1.89 22.01
CA ALA A 199 1.36 0.47 21.95
C ALA A 199 1.10 0.00 20.50
N LEU A 200 0.40 0.81 19.70
CA LEU A 200 0.12 0.50 18.31
C LEU A 200 1.41 0.46 17.47
N LEU A 201 2.29 1.45 17.65
CA LEU A 201 3.59 1.50 16.96
C LEU A 201 4.49 0.31 17.37
N ALA A 202 4.47 -0.09 18.63
CA ALA A 202 5.19 -1.28 19.09
C ALA A 202 4.61 -2.57 18.47
N LEU A 203 3.29 -2.66 18.34
CA LEU A 203 2.61 -3.81 17.74
C LEU A 203 2.96 -3.91 16.24
N THR A 204 2.94 -2.79 15.50
CA THR A 204 3.32 -2.76 14.09
C THR A 204 4.80 -3.12 13.87
N ALA A 205 5.68 -2.66 14.76
CA ALA A 205 7.09 -3.04 14.74
C ALA A 205 7.31 -4.54 15.04
N ALA A 206 6.52 -5.11 15.95
CA ALA A 206 6.60 -6.53 16.31
C ALA A 206 6.02 -7.46 15.23
N THR A 207 5.06 -6.97 14.43
CA THR A 207 4.42 -7.71 13.34
C THR A 207 5.07 -7.45 11.99
N ALA A 208 6.07 -6.56 11.91
CA ALA A 208 6.84 -6.37 10.69
C ALA A 208 7.41 -7.72 10.22
N PRO A 209 7.21 -8.11 8.96
CA PRO A 209 7.70 -9.37 8.45
C PRO A 209 9.22 -9.43 8.69
N ARG A 210 9.67 -10.45 9.41
CA ARG A 210 11.09 -10.73 9.51
C ARG A 210 11.57 -10.89 8.08
N ALA A 211 12.55 -10.09 7.71
CA ALA A 211 13.12 -10.09 6.37
C ALA A 211 13.34 -11.53 5.91
N CYS A 212 12.77 -11.86 4.76
CA CYS A 212 12.90 -13.17 4.13
C CYS A 212 14.37 -13.54 3.95
#